data_8c782be3ea4f08922d1c623afd37010a
#
_entry.id   8c782be3ea4f08922d1c623afd37010a
#
_cell.length_a   1.000
_cell.length_b   1.000
_cell.length_c   1.000
_cell.angle_alpha   90.00
_cell.angle_beta   90.00
_cell.angle_gamma   90.00
#
_symmetry.space_group_name_H-M   'P 1'
#
loop_
_entity.id
_entity.type
_entity.pdbx_description
1 polymer ?
#
loop_
_entity_poly.entity_id
_entity_poly.type
_entity_poly.pdbx_seq_one_letter_code
_entity_poly.pdbx_strand_id
1 'polypeptide(L)'
;AAAMAYAVGRETARADAFTAYLPEAAGIVRNGEPGTTYWFGLRDNDTVGIFDVFVNAAAQQAHFEGQVAAEINANAADWVVDGWDGGVVPNVNNGTILSARQPVDLEDVTMATHIALRAAEGQADALADLLTSGGAIVEETEPGTLFWVAVQYDANTFGIFDAFADEDGRAAHFAGQVAALLNEQA
;
A
#
# COMPACT_ATOMS: atom_id res chain seq x y z
N ALA A 1 -12.41 -0.15 0.26
CA ALA A 1 -11.58 -1.24 -0.26
C ALA A 1 -10.17 -0.73 -0.49
N ALA A 2 -9.19 -1.58 -0.29
CA ALA A 2 -7.79 -1.29 -0.61
C ALA A 2 -7.24 -2.40 -1.50
N ALA A 3 -6.32 -2.07 -2.37
CA ALA A 3 -5.54 -3.03 -3.12
C ALA A 3 -4.05 -2.71 -2.97
N MET A 4 -3.24 -3.75 -2.90
CA MET A 4 -1.80 -3.67 -2.91
C MET A 4 -1.28 -4.58 -4.01
N ALA A 5 -0.55 -4.02 -4.95
CA ALA A 5 0.10 -4.77 -6.01
C ALA A 5 1.61 -4.59 -5.91
N TYR A 6 2.34 -5.70 -5.93
CA TYR A 6 3.78 -5.72 -6.06
C TYR A 6 4.16 -6.32 -7.41
N ALA A 7 4.95 -5.59 -8.17
CA ALA A 7 5.61 -6.13 -9.34
C ALA A 7 7.11 -6.24 -9.06
N VAL A 8 7.66 -7.44 -9.14
CA VAL A 8 9.09 -7.66 -8.94
C VAL A 8 9.79 -7.57 -10.30
N GLY A 9 10.51 -6.47 -10.50
CA GLY A 9 11.49 -6.39 -11.56
C GLY A 9 12.83 -6.93 -11.04
N ARG A 10 13.24 -8.13 -11.43
CA ARG A 10 14.56 -8.67 -11.03
C ARG A 10 15.74 -8.07 -11.82
N GLU A 11 15.47 -7.11 -12.67
CA GLU A 11 16.49 -6.39 -13.43
C GLU A 11 16.27 -4.90 -13.20
N THR A 12 17.30 -4.21 -12.72
CA THR A 12 17.30 -2.78 -12.40
C THR A 12 16.73 -1.93 -13.54
N ALA A 13 17.05 -2.24 -14.79
CA ALA A 13 16.56 -1.50 -15.96
C ALA A 13 15.03 -1.60 -16.13
N ARG A 14 14.42 -2.74 -15.79
CA ARG A 14 12.95 -2.91 -15.82
C ARG A 14 12.28 -2.11 -14.72
N ALA A 15 12.84 -2.16 -13.50
CA ALA A 15 12.37 -1.37 -12.38
C ALA A 15 12.51 0.13 -12.65
N ASP A 16 13.59 0.56 -13.30
CA ASP A 16 13.79 1.97 -13.70
C ASP A 16 12.74 2.44 -14.70
N ALA A 17 12.43 1.63 -15.72
CA ALA A 17 11.43 1.95 -16.73
C ALA A 17 10.03 2.04 -16.11
N PHE A 18 9.65 1.08 -15.26
CA PHE A 18 8.37 1.12 -14.57
C PHE A 18 8.28 2.30 -13.60
N THR A 19 9.33 2.55 -12.82
CA THR A 19 9.38 3.69 -11.87
C THR A 19 9.22 5.02 -12.59
N ALA A 20 9.81 5.17 -13.78
CA ALA A 20 9.69 6.40 -14.58
C ALA A 20 8.25 6.69 -15.03
N TYR A 21 7.39 5.69 -15.14
CA TYR A 21 5.97 5.82 -15.47
C TYR A 21 5.10 6.25 -14.28
N LEU A 22 5.50 5.95 -13.04
CA LEU A 22 4.64 6.19 -11.85
C LEU A 22 4.14 7.63 -11.67
N PRO A 23 4.93 8.69 -11.92
CA PRO A 23 4.43 10.07 -11.83
C PRO A 23 3.32 10.38 -12.85
N GLU A 24 3.40 9.84 -14.06
CA GLU A 24 2.35 9.97 -15.07
C GLU A 24 1.10 9.21 -14.63
N ALA A 25 1.23 7.98 -14.16
CA ALA A 25 0.14 7.18 -13.63
C ALA A 25 -0.59 7.90 -12.49
N ALA A 26 0.14 8.50 -11.54
CA ALA A 26 -0.45 9.30 -10.46
C ALA A 26 -1.28 10.47 -10.99
N GLY A 27 -0.82 11.12 -12.07
CA GLY A 27 -1.56 12.19 -12.74
C GLY A 27 -2.85 11.71 -13.39
N ILE A 28 -2.81 10.56 -14.08
CA ILE A 28 -3.97 9.93 -14.73
C ILE A 28 -5.03 9.58 -13.68
N VAL A 29 -4.64 8.90 -12.59
CA VAL A 29 -5.55 8.52 -11.51
C VAL A 29 -6.18 9.76 -10.87
N ARG A 30 -5.39 10.75 -10.50
CA ARG A 30 -5.86 11.98 -9.85
C ARG A 30 -6.91 12.72 -10.68
N ASN A 31 -6.72 12.78 -11.98
CA ASN A 31 -7.58 13.56 -12.88
C ASN A 31 -8.76 12.77 -13.44
N GLY A 32 -8.64 11.44 -13.54
CA GLY A 32 -9.60 10.59 -14.23
C GLY A 32 -10.39 9.64 -13.34
N GLU A 33 -9.96 9.40 -12.11
CA GLU A 33 -10.51 8.35 -11.25
C GLU A 33 -10.98 8.89 -9.89
N PRO A 34 -12.11 9.59 -9.81
CA PRO A 34 -12.57 10.21 -8.56
C PRO A 34 -12.92 9.17 -7.46
N GLY A 35 -13.09 7.91 -7.81
CA GLY A 35 -13.32 6.82 -6.86
C GLY A 35 -12.05 6.23 -6.25
N THR A 36 -10.87 6.52 -6.81
CA THR A 36 -9.56 6.18 -6.24
C THR A 36 -9.12 7.31 -5.32
N THR A 37 -9.31 7.10 -4.01
CA THR A 37 -9.11 8.15 -3.00
C THR A 37 -7.64 8.43 -2.76
N TYR A 38 -6.82 7.38 -2.74
CA TYR A 38 -5.37 7.46 -2.57
C TYR A 38 -4.70 6.49 -3.53
N TRP A 39 -3.56 6.91 -4.07
CA TRP A 39 -2.73 6.12 -4.95
C TRP A 39 -1.27 6.45 -4.69
N PHE A 40 -0.47 5.44 -4.38
CA PHE A 40 0.96 5.55 -4.13
C PHE A 40 1.72 4.61 -5.04
N GLY A 41 2.63 5.13 -5.83
CA GLY A 41 3.66 4.35 -6.50
C GLY A 41 4.91 4.29 -5.64
N LEU A 42 5.47 3.11 -5.45
CA LEU A 42 6.56 2.81 -4.53
C LEU A 42 7.69 2.09 -5.24
N ARG A 43 8.90 2.30 -4.76
CA ARG A 43 10.05 1.50 -5.17
C ARG A 43 10.92 1.14 -3.96
N ASP A 44 11.27 -0.13 -3.87
CA ASP A 44 12.31 -0.64 -2.99
C ASP A 44 13.28 -1.48 -3.82
N ASN A 45 14.51 -0.97 -4.04
CA ASN A 45 15.51 -1.58 -4.92
C ASN A 45 14.93 -1.87 -6.33
N ASP A 46 14.80 -3.14 -6.70
CA ASP A 46 14.24 -3.58 -7.99
C ASP A 46 12.75 -3.98 -7.88
N THR A 47 12.12 -3.75 -6.75
CA THR A 47 10.69 -3.99 -6.55
C THR A 47 9.92 -2.69 -6.71
N VAL A 48 8.91 -2.70 -7.58
CA VAL A 48 7.96 -1.61 -7.75
C VAL A 48 6.60 -2.05 -7.22
N GLY A 49 5.96 -1.20 -6.42
CA GLY A 49 4.66 -1.47 -5.83
C GLY A 49 3.69 -0.32 -6.07
N ILE A 50 2.41 -0.65 -6.03
CA ILE A 50 1.32 0.32 -6.04
C ILE A 50 0.42 -0.01 -4.87
N PHE A 51 0.10 1.00 -4.07
CA PHE A 51 -0.92 0.92 -3.03
C PHE A 51 -2.03 1.92 -3.34
N ASP A 52 -3.26 1.45 -3.36
CA ASP A 52 -4.41 2.29 -3.67
C ASP A 52 -5.61 2.01 -2.75
N VAL A 53 -6.41 3.04 -2.56
CA VAL A 53 -7.59 3.04 -1.71
C VAL A 53 -8.79 3.55 -2.50
N PHE A 54 -9.90 2.84 -2.39
CA PHE A 54 -11.11 3.10 -3.16
C PHE A 54 -12.31 3.38 -2.25
N VAL A 55 -13.20 4.24 -2.71
CA VAL A 55 -14.44 4.55 -1.99
C VAL A 55 -15.37 3.33 -1.87
N ASN A 56 -15.33 2.42 -2.86
CA ASN A 56 -16.11 1.18 -2.87
C ASN A 56 -15.56 0.18 -3.91
N ALA A 57 -16.17 -1.00 -3.99
CA ALA A 57 -15.77 -2.06 -4.92
C ALA A 57 -15.98 -1.69 -6.41
N ALA A 58 -16.99 -0.88 -6.73
CA ALA A 58 -17.21 -0.44 -8.11
C ALA A 58 -16.11 0.51 -8.58
N ALA A 59 -15.63 1.40 -7.70
CA ALA A 59 -14.50 2.26 -7.98
C ALA A 59 -13.19 1.46 -8.16
N GLN A 60 -12.98 0.44 -7.34
CA GLN A 60 -11.86 -0.49 -7.48
C GLN A 60 -11.90 -1.23 -8.83
N GLN A 61 -13.06 -1.74 -9.22
CA GLN A 61 -13.22 -2.38 -10.53
C GLN A 61 -12.93 -1.40 -11.67
N ALA A 62 -13.47 -0.18 -11.61
CA ALA A 62 -13.23 0.85 -12.61
C ALA A 62 -11.74 1.20 -12.75
N HIS A 63 -11.00 1.25 -11.63
CA HIS A 63 -9.55 1.46 -11.63
C HIS A 63 -8.80 0.33 -12.38
N PHE A 64 -9.12 -0.93 -12.09
CA PHE A 64 -8.50 -2.08 -12.78
C PHE A 64 -8.89 -2.21 -14.25
N GLU A 65 -9.97 -1.59 -14.68
CA GLU A 65 -10.39 -1.47 -16.08
C GLU A 65 -9.92 -0.13 -16.72
N GLY A 66 -9.24 0.70 -15.95
CA GLY A 66 -8.81 2.04 -16.31
C GLY A 66 -7.54 2.12 -17.14
N GLN A 67 -7.16 3.36 -17.49
CA GLN A 67 -6.02 3.64 -18.36
C GLN A 67 -4.70 3.15 -17.77
N VAL A 68 -4.45 3.38 -16.47
CA VAL A 68 -3.18 2.98 -15.82
C VAL A 68 -2.99 1.46 -15.87
N ALA A 69 -4.03 0.69 -15.54
CA ALA A 69 -3.98 -0.77 -15.62
C ALA A 69 -3.74 -1.26 -17.05
N ALA A 70 -4.38 -0.64 -18.05
CA ALA A 70 -4.19 -0.96 -19.46
C ALA A 70 -2.74 -0.68 -19.93
N GLU A 71 -2.15 0.44 -19.50
CA GLU A 71 -0.77 0.80 -19.86
C GLU A 71 0.26 -0.09 -19.17
N ILE A 72 0.05 -0.43 -17.89
CA ILE A 72 0.91 -1.40 -17.19
C ILE A 72 0.84 -2.77 -17.89
N ASN A 73 -0.35 -3.24 -18.25
CA ASN A 73 -0.52 -4.50 -18.97
C ASN A 73 0.21 -4.48 -20.33
N ALA A 74 0.05 -3.42 -21.10
CA ALA A 74 0.68 -3.28 -22.42
C ALA A 74 2.22 -3.32 -22.36
N ASN A 75 2.81 -2.83 -21.26
CA ASN A 75 4.25 -2.74 -21.07
C ASN A 75 4.81 -3.79 -20.08
N ALA A 76 3.96 -4.65 -19.52
CA ALA A 76 4.36 -5.57 -18.46
C ALA A 76 5.50 -6.52 -18.86
N ALA A 77 5.56 -6.93 -20.13
CA ALA A 77 6.64 -7.78 -20.63
C ALA A 77 8.02 -7.11 -20.53
N ASP A 78 8.06 -5.77 -20.63
CA ASP A 78 9.30 -5.00 -20.56
C ASP A 78 9.60 -4.51 -19.13
N TRP A 79 8.58 -4.33 -18.30
CA TRP A 79 8.71 -3.71 -16.97
C TRP A 79 8.74 -4.72 -15.83
N VAL A 80 8.09 -5.88 -15.99
CA VAL A 80 7.86 -6.83 -14.92
C VAL A 80 8.36 -8.22 -15.29
N VAL A 81 9.03 -8.88 -14.37
CA VAL A 81 9.39 -10.29 -14.51
C VAL A 81 8.12 -11.13 -14.60
N ASP A 82 8.09 -12.07 -15.53
CA ASP A 82 6.94 -12.92 -15.84
C ASP A 82 5.69 -12.15 -16.37
N GLY A 83 5.86 -10.85 -16.70
CA GLY A 83 4.86 -10.04 -17.37
C GLY A 83 3.57 -9.80 -16.56
N TRP A 84 2.47 -9.56 -17.26
CA TRP A 84 1.17 -9.27 -16.64
C TRP A 84 0.61 -10.47 -15.86
N ASP A 85 0.44 -11.60 -16.53
CA ASP A 85 -0.24 -12.76 -15.96
C ASP A 85 0.57 -13.47 -14.86
N GLY A 86 1.89 -13.48 -14.98
CA GLY A 86 2.78 -14.15 -14.04
C GLY A 86 3.38 -13.22 -12.98
N GLY A 87 3.58 -11.95 -13.32
CA GLY A 87 4.30 -10.99 -12.49
C GLY A 87 3.41 -9.96 -11.80
N VAL A 88 2.32 -9.51 -12.43
CA VAL A 88 1.42 -8.51 -11.83
C VAL A 88 0.22 -9.17 -11.16
N VAL A 89 -0.59 -9.91 -11.91
CA VAL A 89 -1.88 -10.45 -11.44
C VAL A 89 -1.78 -11.26 -10.15
N PRO A 90 -0.82 -12.19 -9.97
CA PRO A 90 -0.71 -12.99 -8.76
C PRO A 90 -0.30 -12.19 -7.51
N ASN A 91 0.21 -10.98 -7.71
CA ASN A 91 0.68 -10.10 -6.64
C ASN A 91 -0.32 -8.97 -6.29
N VAL A 92 -1.51 -8.97 -6.89
CA VAL A 92 -2.60 -8.06 -6.49
C VAL A 92 -3.31 -8.61 -5.28
N ASN A 93 -3.26 -7.89 -4.17
CA ASN A 93 -3.90 -8.26 -2.91
C ASN A 93 -5.03 -7.27 -2.61
N ASN A 94 -6.26 -7.73 -2.69
CA ASN A 94 -7.44 -6.95 -2.38
C ASN A 94 -7.84 -7.14 -0.92
N GLY A 95 -8.14 -6.06 -0.21
CA GLY A 95 -8.46 -6.14 1.20
C GLY A 95 -9.52 -5.15 1.67
N THR A 96 -9.96 -5.36 2.91
CA THR A 96 -10.86 -4.48 3.62
C THR A 96 -10.08 -3.62 4.60
N ILE A 97 -10.30 -2.30 4.56
CA ILE A 97 -9.69 -1.39 5.54
C ILE A 97 -10.35 -1.61 6.90
N LEU A 98 -9.53 -1.89 7.91
CA LEU A 98 -9.95 -2.04 9.30
C LEU A 98 -9.97 -0.68 10.01
N SER A 99 -8.89 0.09 9.84
CA SER A 99 -8.80 1.46 10.34
C SER A 99 -7.79 2.26 9.53
N ALA A 100 -7.88 3.58 9.64
CA ALA A 100 -6.94 4.49 9.02
C ALA A 100 -6.77 5.74 9.89
N ARG A 101 -5.55 6.28 9.94
CA ARG A 101 -5.34 7.66 10.33
C ARG A 101 -5.82 8.57 9.21
N GLN A 102 -6.51 9.66 9.54
CA GLN A 102 -6.85 10.66 8.54
C GLN A 102 -5.56 11.30 8.00
N PRO A 103 -5.36 11.28 6.68
CA PRO A 103 -4.15 11.86 6.11
C PRO A 103 -4.11 13.37 6.30
N VAL A 104 -2.92 13.88 6.51
CA VAL A 104 -2.58 15.29 6.40
C VAL A 104 -2.20 15.63 4.95
N ASP A 105 -1.27 16.51 4.71
CA ASP A 105 -0.82 16.82 3.36
C ASP A 105 0.04 15.69 2.79
N LEU A 106 -0.36 15.13 1.63
CA LEU A 106 0.38 14.07 0.94
C LEU A 106 1.52 14.62 0.07
N GLU A 107 1.60 15.95 -0.16
CA GLU A 107 2.70 16.56 -0.90
C GLU A 107 4.03 16.42 -0.14
N ASP A 108 3.97 16.30 1.18
CA ASP A 108 5.14 16.11 2.03
C ASP A 108 5.60 14.65 2.15
N VAL A 109 4.86 13.68 1.59
CA VAL A 109 5.23 12.27 1.66
C VAL A 109 6.39 11.97 0.73
N THR A 110 7.49 11.45 1.29
CA THR A 110 8.68 11.02 0.50
C THR A 110 9.04 9.57 0.70
N MET A 111 8.52 8.93 1.74
CA MET A 111 8.82 7.53 2.11
C MET A 111 7.55 6.81 2.50
N ALA A 112 7.53 5.51 2.26
CA ALA A 112 6.44 4.64 2.70
C ALA A 112 6.97 3.26 3.10
N THR A 113 6.18 2.56 3.91
CA THR A 113 6.45 1.16 4.27
C THR A 113 5.17 0.36 4.11
N HIS A 114 5.30 -0.86 3.64
CA HIS A 114 4.25 -1.87 3.71
C HIS A 114 4.72 -3.04 4.56
N ILE A 115 3.90 -3.42 5.53
CA ILE A 115 4.16 -4.52 6.44
C ILE A 115 3.09 -5.58 6.19
N ALA A 116 3.51 -6.75 5.70
CA ALA A 116 2.64 -7.92 5.61
C ALA A 116 2.65 -8.68 6.95
N LEU A 117 1.48 -8.98 7.47
CA LEU A 117 1.28 -9.66 8.73
C LEU A 117 0.46 -10.92 8.52
N ARG A 118 0.85 -12.00 9.21
CA ARG A 118 0.05 -13.21 9.30
C ARG A 118 -0.20 -13.54 10.76
N ALA A 119 -1.47 -13.67 11.13
CA ALA A 119 -1.85 -14.03 12.49
C ALA A 119 -1.32 -15.40 12.86
N ALA A 120 -0.82 -15.55 14.09
CA ALA A 120 -0.55 -16.85 14.70
C ALA A 120 -1.87 -17.65 14.85
N GLU A 121 -1.75 -18.96 15.00
CA GLU A 121 -2.94 -19.82 15.15
C GLU A 121 -3.81 -19.36 16.33
N GLY A 122 -5.08 -19.08 16.04
CA GLY A 122 -6.06 -18.59 17.03
C GLY A 122 -5.93 -17.13 17.42
N GLN A 123 -5.03 -16.34 16.81
CA GLN A 123 -4.79 -14.93 17.13
C GLN A 123 -5.36 -13.93 16.10
N ALA A 124 -6.06 -14.40 15.09
CA ALA A 124 -6.55 -13.52 14.01
C ALA A 124 -7.50 -12.43 14.52
N ASP A 125 -8.42 -12.75 15.42
CA ASP A 125 -9.36 -11.78 15.98
C ASP A 125 -8.63 -10.74 16.85
N ALA A 126 -7.66 -11.17 17.67
CA ALA A 126 -6.86 -10.26 18.50
C ALA A 126 -6.02 -9.31 17.65
N LEU A 127 -5.41 -9.80 16.56
CA LEU A 127 -4.69 -8.96 15.62
C LEU A 127 -5.61 -7.98 14.90
N ALA A 128 -6.81 -8.43 14.46
CA ALA A 128 -7.79 -7.57 13.84
C ALA A 128 -8.27 -6.44 14.78
N ASP A 129 -8.50 -6.75 16.06
CA ASP A 129 -8.91 -5.77 17.08
C ASP A 129 -7.79 -4.74 17.33
N LEU A 130 -6.54 -5.17 17.44
CA LEU A 130 -5.39 -4.28 17.57
C LEU A 130 -5.28 -3.34 16.36
N LEU A 131 -5.34 -3.88 15.15
CA LEU A 131 -5.23 -3.11 13.91
C LEU A 131 -6.42 -2.16 13.73
N THR A 132 -7.62 -2.53 14.19
CA THR A 132 -8.80 -1.66 14.18
C THR A 132 -8.62 -0.44 15.07
N SER A 133 -7.92 -0.58 16.18
CA SER A 133 -7.62 0.52 17.11
C SER A 133 -6.42 1.35 16.66
N GLY A 134 -5.54 0.78 15.85
CA GLY A 134 -4.23 1.35 15.52
C GLY A 134 -4.28 2.74 14.87
N GLY A 135 -5.25 2.99 13.98
CA GLY A 135 -5.37 4.27 13.30
C GLY A 135 -5.56 5.45 14.26
N ALA A 136 -6.39 5.28 15.28
CA ALA A 136 -6.61 6.30 16.31
C ALA A 136 -5.36 6.53 17.18
N ILE A 137 -4.66 5.45 17.53
CA ILE A 137 -3.41 5.54 18.31
C ILE A 137 -2.36 6.33 17.53
N VAL A 138 -2.14 6.00 16.27
CA VAL A 138 -1.18 6.70 15.41
C VAL A 138 -1.55 8.18 15.25
N GLU A 139 -2.84 8.48 15.04
CA GLU A 139 -3.31 9.86 14.91
C GLU A 139 -3.04 10.70 16.17
N GLU A 140 -3.22 10.11 17.36
CA GLU A 140 -3.03 10.79 18.63
C GLU A 140 -1.55 10.95 19.00
N THR A 141 -0.70 9.95 18.69
CA THR A 141 0.64 9.85 19.27
C THR A 141 1.78 10.06 18.29
N GLU A 142 1.52 10.02 16.98
CA GLU A 142 2.56 9.97 15.94
C GLU A 142 2.38 11.03 14.86
N PRO A 143 2.68 12.31 15.15
CA PRO A 143 2.48 13.40 14.18
C PRO A 143 3.34 13.26 12.91
N GLY A 144 4.46 12.52 12.97
CA GLY A 144 5.35 12.26 11.83
C GLY A 144 4.87 11.16 10.89
N THR A 145 3.86 10.36 11.29
CA THR A 145 3.22 9.35 10.43
C THR A 145 2.10 10.01 9.63
N LEU A 146 2.37 10.45 8.41
CA LEU A 146 1.45 11.28 7.61
C LEU A 146 0.27 10.49 7.04
N PHE A 147 0.45 9.21 6.75
CA PHE A 147 -0.58 8.29 6.30
C PHE A 147 -0.39 6.95 7.02
N TRP A 148 -1.48 6.33 7.45
CA TRP A 148 -1.45 5.00 8.05
C TRP A 148 -2.78 4.31 7.79
N VAL A 149 -2.74 3.06 7.36
CA VAL A 149 -3.92 2.25 7.14
C VAL A 149 -3.64 0.78 7.43
N ALA A 150 -4.55 0.12 8.13
CA ALA A 150 -4.54 -1.32 8.32
C ALA A 150 -5.59 -1.98 7.42
N VAL A 151 -5.18 -3.07 6.80
CA VAL A 151 -5.97 -3.81 5.80
C VAL A 151 -6.03 -5.28 6.19
N GLN A 152 -7.19 -5.90 6.07
CA GLN A 152 -7.37 -7.34 6.15
C GLN A 152 -7.59 -7.91 4.74
N TYR A 153 -6.73 -8.83 4.31
CA TYR A 153 -6.80 -9.48 3.01
C TYR A 153 -7.61 -10.77 3.04
N ASP A 154 -7.44 -11.58 4.09
CA ASP A 154 -8.22 -12.79 4.35
C ASP A 154 -8.35 -13.03 5.87
N ALA A 155 -8.89 -14.17 6.28
CA ALA A 155 -9.13 -14.47 7.69
C ALA A 155 -7.89 -14.39 8.59
N ASN A 156 -6.68 -14.58 8.05
CA ASN A 156 -5.44 -14.66 8.82
C ASN A 156 -4.33 -13.73 8.29
N THR A 157 -4.57 -13.02 7.19
CA THR A 157 -3.56 -12.19 6.53
C THR A 157 -3.97 -10.73 6.54
N PHE A 158 -3.06 -9.88 7.01
CA PHE A 158 -3.26 -8.47 7.21
C PHE A 158 -2.09 -7.68 6.62
N GLY A 159 -2.26 -6.39 6.48
CA GLY A 159 -1.20 -5.48 6.11
C GLY A 159 -1.36 -4.12 6.76
N ILE A 160 -0.24 -3.45 6.94
CA ILE A 160 -0.20 -2.04 7.30
C ILE A 160 0.53 -1.33 6.16
N PHE A 161 -0.04 -0.24 5.69
CA PHE A 161 0.64 0.71 4.82
C PHE A 161 0.74 2.04 5.53
N ASP A 162 1.94 2.57 5.60
CA ASP A 162 2.23 3.84 6.24
C ASP A 162 3.18 4.70 5.40
N ALA A 163 3.08 6.02 5.56
CA ALA A 163 3.88 6.96 4.81
C ALA A 163 4.33 8.15 5.66
N PHE A 164 5.52 8.65 5.37
CA PHE A 164 6.26 9.60 6.19
C PHE A 164 6.89 10.70 5.33
N ALA A 165 7.14 11.86 5.95
CA ALA A 165 7.91 12.92 5.31
C ALA A 165 9.41 12.57 5.20
N ASP A 166 9.95 11.88 6.21
CA ASP A 166 11.38 11.59 6.34
C ASP A 166 11.66 10.35 7.22
N GLU A 167 12.94 10.00 7.33
CA GLU A 167 13.41 8.88 8.13
C GLU A 167 13.17 9.07 9.63
N ASP A 168 13.17 10.28 10.14
CA ASP A 168 12.92 10.55 11.57
C ASP A 168 11.47 10.21 11.91
N GLY A 169 10.51 10.58 11.05
CA GLY A 169 9.11 10.20 11.19
C GLY A 169 8.91 8.68 11.15
N ARG A 170 9.58 8.01 10.21
CA ARG A 170 9.55 6.55 10.11
C ARG A 170 10.16 5.86 11.34
N ALA A 171 11.33 6.31 11.80
CA ALA A 171 11.97 5.76 12.98
C ALA A 171 11.12 5.93 14.24
N ALA A 172 10.48 7.11 14.39
CA ALA A 172 9.56 7.38 15.49
C ALA A 172 8.35 6.44 15.47
N HIS A 173 7.77 6.17 14.28
CA HIS A 173 6.68 5.22 14.12
C HIS A 173 7.05 3.79 14.57
N PHE A 174 8.22 3.29 14.15
CA PHE A 174 8.67 1.95 14.55
C PHE A 174 9.07 1.85 16.03
N ALA A 175 9.28 2.97 16.72
CA ALA A 175 9.43 3.05 18.16
C ALA A 175 8.10 3.38 18.89
N GLY A 176 7.00 3.53 18.13
CA GLY A 176 5.71 3.97 18.63
C GLY A 176 4.87 2.86 19.29
N GLN A 177 3.69 3.25 19.76
CA GLN A 177 2.83 2.39 20.57
C GLN A 177 2.27 1.20 19.78
N VAL A 178 1.87 1.38 18.52
CA VAL A 178 1.34 0.28 17.70
C VAL A 178 2.41 -0.79 17.45
N ALA A 179 3.65 -0.36 17.13
CA ALA A 179 4.76 -1.28 16.95
C ALA A 179 5.09 -2.04 18.24
N ALA A 180 5.06 -1.38 19.41
CA ALA A 180 5.26 -2.03 20.71
C ALA A 180 4.18 -3.09 20.98
N LEU A 181 2.91 -2.78 20.77
CA LEU A 181 1.79 -3.72 20.96
C LEU A 181 1.85 -4.92 20.00
N LEU A 182 2.27 -4.71 18.75
CA LEU A 182 2.51 -5.81 17.80
C LEU A 182 3.63 -6.74 18.29
N ASN A 183 4.72 -6.19 18.81
CA ASN A 183 5.84 -6.98 19.33
C ASN A 183 5.49 -7.76 20.60
N GLU A 184 4.59 -7.25 21.43
CA GLU A 184 4.12 -7.95 22.65
C GLU A 184 3.20 -9.14 22.33
N GLN A 185 2.56 -9.15 21.17
CA GLN A 185 1.62 -10.18 20.75
C GLN A 185 2.21 -11.16 19.71
N ALA A 186 3.45 -10.94 19.25
CA ALA A 186 4.17 -11.81 18.30
C ALA A 186 4.85 -13.04 19.02
#